data_177f6c6a561cd72971445b2092426075
#
_entry.id   177f6c6a561cd72971445b2092426075
#
_cell.length_a   1.000
_cell.length_b   1.000
_cell.length_c   1.000
_cell.angle_alpha   90.00
_cell.angle_beta   90.00
_cell.angle_gamma   90.00
#
_symmetry.space_group_name_H-M   'P 1'
#
loop_
_entity.id
_entity.type
_entity.pdbx_description
1 polymer ?
#
loop_
_entity_poly.entity_id
_entity_poly.type
_entity_poly.pdbx_seq_one_letter_code
_entity_poly.pdbx_strand_id
1 'polypeptide(L)'
;MKILTVANEKGGVGKTFLATQYAFYCALQMGLRVAVIDLDQQANASTCLTEQNFAKKHELSSFDLIAQDLSEQLSDENFTKELEVSGFWLFGADNRLALLERQGDEAHSLFVSAFEKNLNALSSSFDVCIIDTNPSPDIRSNLGLLVCTHLIAPIQLNKEAIDGISRIVDRVNEIAEYNSNFPNAFLGMLPNAIESNKFQQKNAIDLTQNYGAMLICEKSYGFAASKNDKGQLVPVIEDGNYKLVDRESPLGIKRRTCIAESQAFGTPIWDSPNSADAWSELRKVFFTIYENMHITRLNSASAEQLSILNECASLYGKNSFKKIIRQFLMTGNARLLPRLSLEKANALRDLKKSISLDFLANFTPSI
;
A
#
# COMPACT_ATOMS: atom_id res chain seq x y z
N MET A 1 0.38 10.64 10.37
CA MET A 1 -0.23 10.02 9.16
C MET A 1 0.85 9.74 8.12
N LYS A 2 0.79 8.60 7.43
CA LYS A 2 1.64 8.32 6.26
C LYS A 2 0.87 8.65 4.99
N ILE A 3 1.53 9.22 3.98
CA ILE A 3 0.91 9.65 2.73
C ILE A 3 1.51 8.85 1.59
N LEU A 4 0.67 8.03 0.93
CA LEU A 4 1.05 7.28 -0.26
C LEU A 4 0.50 7.98 -1.51
N THR A 5 1.37 8.43 -2.39
CA THR A 5 0.96 8.89 -3.71
C THR A 5 1.15 7.80 -4.75
N VAL A 6 0.11 7.56 -5.54
CA VAL A 6 0.14 6.65 -6.69
C VAL A 6 0.25 7.49 -7.95
N ALA A 7 1.43 7.53 -8.55
CA ALA A 7 1.68 8.44 -9.68
C ALA A 7 2.41 7.76 -10.84
N ASN A 8 2.04 8.16 -12.04
CA ASN A 8 2.73 7.92 -13.30
C ASN A 8 2.12 8.84 -14.36
N GLU A 9 2.92 9.48 -15.18
CA GLU A 9 2.48 10.39 -16.24
C GLU A 9 1.74 9.66 -17.39
N LYS A 10 1.85 8.33 -17.46
CA LYS A 10 1.14 7.55 -18.47
C LYS A 10 -0.29 7.22 -18.02
N GLY A 11 -1.25 7.46 -18.92
CA GLY A 11 -2.64 7.05 -18.74
C GLY A 11 -2.81 5.53 -18.82
N GLY A 12 -3.81 4.98 -18.12
CA GLY A 12 -4.19 3.56 -18.22
C GLY A 12 -3.24 2.56 -17.57
N VAL A 13 -2.24 3.01 -16.82
CA VAL A 13 -1.29 2.10 -16.11
C VAL A 13 -1.88 1.48 -14.83
N GLY A 14 -3.07 1.92 -14.39
CA GLY A 14 -3.77 1.40 -13.23
C GLY A 14 -3.52 2.16 -11.93
N LYS A 15 -3.22 3.46 -11.98
CA LYS A 15 -3.08 4.32 -10.79
C LYS A 15 -4.31 4.25 -9.89
N THR A 16 -5.46 4.64 -10.43
CA THR A 16 -6.75 4.65 -9.72
C THR A 16 -7.12 3.29 -9.15
N PHE A 17 -6.90 2.21 -9.92
CA PHE A 17 -7.13 0.85 -9.42
C PHE A 17 -6.25 0.56 -8.21
N LEU A 18 -4.96 0.83 -8.29
CA LEU A 18 -4.03 0.58 -7.19
C LEU A 18 -4.39 1.42 -5.96
N ALA A 19 -4.69 2.71 -6.14
CA ALA A 19 -5.06 3.62 -5.07
C ALA A 19 -6.35 3.16 -4.35
N THR A 20 -7.42 2.86 -5.09
CA THR A 20 -8.71 2.46 -4.52
C THR A 20 -8.65 1.10 -3.84
N GLN A 21 -8.01 0.11 -4.46
CA GLN A 21 -7.90 -1.23 -3.88
C GLN A 21 -6.96 -1.26 -2.67
N TYR A 22 -5.90 -0.45 -2.66
CA TYR A 22 -5.06 -0.29 -1.48
C TYR A 22 -5.82 0.44 -0.35
N ALA A 23 -6.66 1.41 -0.67
CA ALA A 23 -7.54 2.07 0.30
C ALA A 23 -8.53 1.07 0.95
N PHE A 24 -9.19 0.24 0.15
CA PHE A 24 -10.01 -0.86 0.68
C PHE A 24 -9.20 -1.79 1.58
N TYR A 25 -7.99 -2.17 1.16
CA TYR A 25 -7.12 -3.02 1.97
C TYR A 25 -6.79 -2.38 3.32
N CYS A 26 -6.37 -1.13 3.33
CA CYS A 26 -6.03 -0.40 4.54
C CYS A 26 -7.23 -0.27 5.48
N ALA A 27 -8.39 0.13 4.96
CA ALA A 27 -9.59 0.33 5.77
C ALA A 27 -10.21 -1.00 6.24
N LEU A 28 -10.48 -1.92 5.31
CA LEU A 28 -11.33 -3.08 5.59
C LEU A 28 -10.52 -4.30 6.06
N GLN A 29 -9.32 -4.52 5.53
CA GLN A 29 -8.48 -5.65 5.93
C GLN A 29 -7.54 -5.30 7.09
N MET A 30 -7.03 -4.07 7.11
CA MET A 30 -6.09 -3.64 8.14
C MET A 30 -6.77 -2.85 9.26
N GLY A 31 -8.02 -2.35 9.10
CA GLY A 31 -8.75 -1.55 10.08
C GLY A 31 -8.05 -0.23 10.41
N LEU A 32 -7.39 0.39 9.42
CA LEU A 32 -6.77 1.71 9.54
C LEU A 32 -7.82 2.81 9.32
N ARG A 33 -7.56 3.98 9.90
CA ARG A 33 -8.28 5.21 9.55
C ARG A 33 -7.66 5.74 8.26
N VAL A 34 -8.47 5.79 7.19
CA VAL A 34 -8.00 6.06 5.83
C VAL A 34 -8.64 7.32 5.29
N ALA A 35 -7.82 8.24 4.77
CA ALA A 35 -8.23 9.30 3.87
C ALA A 35 -7.81 8.97 2.43
N VAL A 36 -8.68 9.21 1.47
CA VAL A 36 -8.34 9.21 0.05
C VAL A 36 -8.55 10.61 -0.51
N ILE A 37 -7.59 11.09 -1.26
CA ILE A 37 -7.64 12.37 -1.96
C ILE A 37 -7.52 12.09 -3.45
N ASP A 38 -8.57 12.44 -4.20
CA ASP A 38 -8.62 12.25 -5.65
C ASP A 38 -8.23 13.54 -6.37
N LEU A 39 -7.07 13.56 -7.02
CA LEU A 39 -6.56 14.71 -7.76
C LEU A 39 -6.84 14.64 -9.27
N ASP A 40 -7.49 13.57 -9.74
CA ASP A 40 -7.92 13.47 -11.14
C ASP A 40 -9.31 14.08 -11.32
N GLN A 41 -9.41 15.15 -12.14
CA GLN A 41 -10.71 15.77 -12.46
C GLN A 41 -11.73 14.79 -13.07
N GLN A 42 -11.29 13.63 -13.58
CA GLN A 42 -12.18 12.58 -14.06
C GLN A 42 -12.94 11.87 -12.92
N ALA A 43 -12.50 12.07 -11.66
CA ALA A 43 -13.14 11.57 -10.46
C ALA A 43 -13.36 10.03 -10.44
N ASN A 44 -12.47 9.27 -11.08
CA ASN A 44 -12.60 7.82 -11.17
C ASN A 44 -12.42 7.13 -9.81
N ALA A 45 -11.49 7.61 -8.97
CA ALA A 45 -11.34 7.11 -7.60
C ALA A 45 -12.55 7.50 -6.75
N SER A 46 -13.03 8.72 -6.89
CA SER A 46 -14.21 9.21 -6.19
C SER A 46 -15.45 8.37 -6.49
N THR A 47 -15.69 8.09 -7.77
CA THR A 47 -16.82 7.24 -8.21
C THR A 47 -16.68 5.83 -7.64
N CYS A 48 -15.53 5.20 -7.82
CA CYS A 48 -15.28 3.83 -7.35
C CYS A 48 -15.52 3.66 -5.84
N LEU A 49 -15.01 4.58 -5.02
CA LEU A 49 -15.08 4.47 -3.57
C LEU A 49 -16.45 4.77 -2.97
N THR A 50 -17.29 5.53 -3.68
CA THR A 50 -18.63 5.90 -3.23
C THR A 50 -19.75 5.05 -3.82
N GLU A 51 -19.48 4.28 -4.89
CA GLU A 51 -20.51 3.46 -5.59
C GLU A 51 -21.25 2.51 -4.65
N GLN A 52 -20.53 1.84 -3.76
CA GLN A 52 -21.10 0.92 -2.75
C GLN A 52 -21.06 1.52 -1.32
N ASN A 53 -20.87 2.82 -1.19
CA ASN A 53 -20.78 3.54 0.09
C ASN A 53 -19.71 2.98 1.06
N PHE A 54 -18.59 2.44 0.56
CA PHE A 54 -17.48 2.01 1.41
C PHE A 54 -16.76 3.18 2.06
N ALA A 55 -16.47 4.24 1.28
CA ALA A 55 -15.90 5.46 1.80
C ALA A 55 -17.00 6.52 1.99
N LYS A 56 -16.96 7.24 3.12
CA LYS A 56 -17.80 8.40 3.33
C LYS A 56 -17.18 9.60 2.60
N LYS A 57 -17.93 10.18 1.66
CA LYS A 57 -17.48 11.39 0.96
C LYS A 57 -17.62 12.59 1.88
N HIS A 58 -16.55 13.35 2.04
CA HIS A 58 -16.54 14.60 2.78
C HIS A 58 -17.10 15.75 1.93
N GLU A 59 -17.65 16.80 2.57
CA GLU A 59 -18.14 18.00 1.89
C GLU A 59 -16.98 18.81 1.27
N LEU A 60 -15.85 18.91 1.97
CA LEU A 60 -14.63 19.46 1.41
C LEU A 60 -14.10 18.50 0.34
N SER A 61 -13.78 19.05 -0.83
CA SER A 61 -13.16 18.33 -1.94
C SER A 61 -11.64 18.40 -1.89
N SER A 62 -10.97 17.66 -2.75
CA SER A 62 -9.53 17.78 -2.95
C SER A 62 -9.11 19.19 -3.41
N PHE A 63 -9.96 19.87 -4.19
CA PHE A 63 -9.72 21.26 -4.57
C PHE A 63 -9.69 22.18 -3.34
N ASP A 64 -10.65 22.04 -2.41
CA ASP A 64 -10.72 22.88 -1.22
C ASP A 64 -9.49 22.70 -0.34
N LEU A 65 -9.00 21.47 -0.20
CA LEU A 65 -7.76 21.19 0.54
C LEU A 65 -6.50 21.81 -0.09
N ILE A 66 -6.52 22.06 -1.40
CA ILE A 66 -5.39 22.65 -2.13
C ILE A 66 -5.49 24.18 -2.17
N ALA A 67 -6.68 24.70 -2.49
CA ALA A 67 -6.86 26.10 -2.81
C ALA A 67 -6.84 27.03 -1.59
N GLN A 68 -7.05 26.52 -0.39
CA GLN A 68 -7.22 27.28 0.83
C GLN A 68 -6.48 26.66 2.01
N ASP A 69 -5.90 27.49 2.88
CA ASP A 69 -5.41 27.05 4.18
C ASP A 69 -6.60 26.88 5.13
N LEU A 70 -6.98 25.65 5.36
CA LEU A 70 -8.07 25.22 6.23
C LEU A 70 -7.54 24.59 7.54
N SER A 71 -6.26 24.72 7.83
CA SER A 71 -5.58 23.98 8.91
C SER A 71 -6.20 24.24 10.28
N GLU A 72 -6.66 25.46 10.56
CA GLU A 72 -7.37 25.78 11.82
C GLU A 72 -8.71 25.04 11.90
N GLN A 73 -9.52 25.06 10.82
CA GLN A 73 -10.80 24.35 10.74
C GLN A 73 -10.62 22.84 10.88
N LEU A 74 -9.63 22.27 10.17
CA LEU A 74 -9.35 20.83 10.16
C LEU A 74 -8.79 20.33 11.50
N SER A 75 -8.24 21.22 12.33
CA SER A 75 -7.76 20.92 13.68
C SER A 75 -8.82 21.13 14.77
N ASP A 76 -9.98 21.66 14.41
CA ASP A 76 -11.08 21.90 15.37
C ASP A 76 -11.61 20.57 15.92
N GLU A 77 -11.99 20.58 17.22
CA GLU A 77 -12.48 19.39 17.92
C GLU A 77 -13.77 18.83 17.31
N ASN A 78 -14.67 19.68 16.83
CA ASN A 78 -15.91 19.23 16.20
C ASN A 78 -15.64 18.57 14.85
N PHE A 79 -14.70 19.13 14.09
CA PHE A 79 -14.27 18.53 12.80
C PHE A 79 -13.62 17.16 13.01
N THR A 80 -12.71 17.05 13.98
CA THR A 80 -12.05 15.77 14.28
C THR A 80 -13.05 14.73 14.79
N LYS A 81 -14.03 15.10 15.61
CA LYS A 81 -15.13 14.23 16.03
C LYS A 81 -16.03 13.79 14.86
N GLU A 82 -16.25 14.66 13.88
CA GLU A 82 -16.97 14.29 12.67
C GLU A 82 -16.25 13.17 11.91
N LEU A 83 -14.94 13.26 11.80
CA LEU A 83 -14.14 12.26 11.12
C LEU A 83 -14.13 10.89 11.83
N GLU A 84 -14.34 10.86 13.15
CA GLU A 84 -14.44 9.61 13.93
C GLU A 84 -15.69 8.76 13.58
N VAL A 85 -16.72 9.34 12.96
CA VAL A 85 -17.95 8.63 12.54
C VAL A 85 -17.66 7.53 11.52
N SER A 86 -16.58 7.69 10.74
CA SER A 86 -16.14 6.67 9.79
C SER A 86 -14.61 6.56 9.83
N GLY A 87 -14.11 5.34 9.74
CA GLY A 87 -12.68 5.10 9.56
C GLY A 87 -12.21 5.24 8.10
N PHE A 88 -13.09 5.54 7.15
CA PHE A 88 -12.77 5.60 5.74
C PHE A 88 -13.46 6.79 5.06
N TRP A 89 -12.64 7.79 4.69
CA TRP A 89 -13.10 9.05 4.12
C TRP A 89 -12.51 9.32 2.74
N LEU A 90 -13.29 10.02 1.92
CA LEU A 90 -12.91 10.50 0.60
C LEU A 90 -13.04 12.02 0.53
N PHE A 91 -11.96 12.72 0.22
CA PHE A 91 -11.93 14.08 -0.29
C PHE A 91 -11.95 13.99 -1.82
N GLY A 92 -13.14 14.06 -2.40
CA GLY A 92 -13.37 13.74 -3.79
C GLY A 92 -12.86 14.81 -4.75
N ALA A 93 -12.58 14.42 -5.98
CA ALA A 93 -12.30 15.34 -7.06
C ALA A 93 -13.55 16.13 -7.48
N ASP A 94 -13.33 17.34 -7.97
CA ASP A 94 -14.36 18.14 -8.64
C ASP A 94 -13.77 18.92 -9.84
N ASN A 95 -14.67 19.52 -10.64
CA ASN A 95 -14.27 20.24 -11.84
C ASN A 95 -13.39 21.47 -11.58
N ARG A 96 -13.37 22.00 -10.35
CA ARG A 96 -12.54 23.17 -9.98
C ARG A 96 -11.05 22.82 -9.99
N LEU A 97 -10.67 21.54 -9.90
CA LEU A 97 -9.27 21.12 -10.04
C LEU A 97 -8.62 21.61 -11.33
N ALA A 98 -9.39 21.75 -12.42
CA ALA A 98 -8.88 22.30 -13.67
C ALA A 98 -8.49 23.81 -13.58
N LEU A 99 -8.96 24.50 -12.56
CA LEU A 99 -8.63 25.92 -12.35
C LEU A 99 -7.22 26.11 -11.78
N LEU A 100 -6.70 25.12 -11.06
CA LEU A 100 -5.37 25.17 -10.44
C LEU A 100 -4.26 25.38 -11.48
N GLU A 101 -4.38 24.71 -12.63
CA GLU A 101 -3.40 24.79 -13.73
C GLU A 101 -3.36 26.17 -14.41
N ARG A 102 -4.44 26.94 -14.29
CA ARG A 102 -4.56 28.26 -14.91
C ARG A 102 -3.94 29.39 -14.09
N GLN A 103 -3.47 29.07 -12.89
CA GLN A 103 -2.84 30.03 -12.00
C GLN A 103 -1.33 30.10 -12.27
N GLY A 104 -0.69 31.24 -11.91
CA GLY A 104 0.75 31.41 -12.05
C GLY A 104 1.56 30.78 -10.91
N ASP A 105 2.89 30.83 -11.05
CA ASP A 105 3.85 30.18 -10.13
C ASP A 105 3.72 30.62 -8.67
N GLU A 106 3.36 31.89 -8.42
CA GLU A 106 3.13 32.41 -7.07
C GLU A 106 1.94 31.67 -6.40
N ALA A 107 0.85 31.48 -7.15
CA ALA A 107 -0.31 30.73 -6.66
C ALA A 107 0.03 29.25 -6.45
N HIS A 108 0.85 28.65 -7.31
CA HIS A 108 1.31 27.26 -7.15
C HIS A 108 2.06 27.07 -5.83
N SER A 109 2.93 28.01 -5.44
CA SER A 109 3.64 27.97 -4.17
C SER A 109 2.67 28.06 -2.97
N LEU A 110 1.62 28.87 -3.07
CA LEU A 110 0.58 28.95 -2.04
C LEU A 110 -0.23 27.67 -1.94
N PHE A 111 -0.54 27.01 -3.06
CA PHE A 111 -1.24 25.73 -3.09
C PHE A 111 -0.43 24.62 -2.39
N VAL A 112 0.87 24.53 -2.64
CA VAL A 112 1.76 23.59 -1.93
C VAL A 112 1.69 23.83 -0.43
N SER A 113 1.87 25.08 0.01
CA SER A 113 1.85 25.44 1.43
C SER A 113 0.50 25.14 2.09
N ALA A 114 -0.62 25.50 1.44
CA ALA A 114 -1.95 25.23 1.96
C ALA A 114 -2.22 23.72 2.08
N PHE A 115 -1.87 22.96 1.03
CA PHE A 115 -2.07 21.52 1.00
C PHE A 115 -1.26 20.80 2.08
N GLU A 116 0.02 21.16 2.26
CA GLU A 116 0.87 20.63 3.34
C GLU A 116 0.30 20.90 4.74
N LYS A 117 -0.14 22.13 5.01
CA LYS A 117 -0.74 22.51 6.29
C LYS A 117 -2.03 21.72 6.55
N ASN A 118 -2.88 21.58 5.55
CA ASN A 118 -4.14 20.84 5.67
C ASN A 118 -3.89 19.34 5.91
N LEU A 119 -2.93 18.74 5.23
CA LEU A 119 -2.55 17.34 5.46
C LEU A 119 -1.94 17.13 6.86
N ASN A 120 -1.16 18.10 7.35
CA ASN A 120 -0.62 18.06 8.70
C ASN A 120 -1.74 18.15 9.74
N ALA A 121 -2.74 19.02 9.55
CA ALA A 121 -3.91 19.13 10.41
C ALA A 121 -4.72 17.82 10.46
N LEU A 122 -4.90 17.15 9.31
CA LEU A 122 -5.58 15.86 9.21
C LEU A 122 -4.77 14.69 9.82
N SER A 123 -3.51 14.89 10.15
CA SER A 123 -2.60 13.79 10.55
C SER A 123 -2.98 13.10 11.86
N SER A 124 -3.73 13.76 12.74
CA SER A 124 -4.24 13.17 13.99
C SER A 124 -5.48 12.28 13.77
N SER A 125 -6.23 12.53 12.69
CA SER A 125 -7.48 11.83 12.39
C SER A 125 -7.28 10.57 11.55
N PHE A 126 -6.16 10.45 10.81
CA PHE A 126 -5.91 9.33 9.90
C PHE A 126 -4.56 8.65 10.14
N ASP A 127 -4.52 7.34 9.92
CA ASP A 127 -3.28 6.56 9.96
C ASP A 127 -2.57 6.61 8.61
N VAL A 128 -3.35 6.62 7.51
CA VAL A 128 -2.85 6.68 6.13
C VAL A 128 -3.71 7.58 5.26
N CYS A 129 -3.05 8.36 4.41
CA CYS A 129 -3.66 9.09 3.30
C CYS A 129 -3.19 8.51 1.98
N ILE A 130 -4.10 8.29 1.04
CA ILE A 130 -3.78 7.77 -0.29
C ILE A 130 -4.18 8.84 -1.31
N ILE A 131 -3.24 9.24 -2.15
CA ILE A 131 -3.45 10.26 -3.18
C ILE A 131 -3.44 9.58 -4.55
N ASP A 132 -4.58 9.63 -5.25
CA ASP A 132 -4.69 9.24 -6.67
C ASP A 132 -4.41 10.45 -7.56
N THR A 133 -3.47 10.32 -8.52
CA THR A 133 -3.08 11.42 -9.38
C THR A 133 -3.59 11.24 -10.81
N ASN A 134 -3.81 12.36 -11.49
CA ASN A 134 -4.07 12.38 -12.91
C ASN A 134 -2.81 11.96 -13.74
N PRO A 135 -2.96 11.61 -15.03
CA PRO A 135 -1.83 11.19 -15.86
C PRO A 135 -1.01 12.33 -16.45
N SER A 136 -1.34 13.59 -16.17
CA SER A 136 -0.63 14.76 -16.72
C SER A 136 0.44 15.24 -15.77
N PRO A 137 1.62 15.69 -16.26
CA PRO A 137 2.66 16.33 -15.45
C PRO A 137 2.28 17.79 -15.17
N ASP A 138 1.17 18.02 -14.50
CA ASP A 138 0.64 19.33 -14.14
C ASP A 138 0.73 19.60 -12.63
N ILE A 139 0.26 20.77 -12.19
CA ILE A 139 0.32 21.17 -10.77
C ILE A 139 -0.34 20.16 -9.85
N ARG A 140 -1.43 19.48 -10.25
CA ARG A 140 -2.15 18.52 -9.43
C ARG A 140 -1.29 17.28 -9.14
N SER A 141 -0.65 16.73 -10.19
CA SER A 141 0.30 15.63 -10.06
C SER A 141 1.49 16.05 -9.19
N ASN A 142 2.03 17.27 -9.43
CA ASN A 142 3.15 17.82 -8.66
C ASN A 142 2.81 17.96 -7.17
N LEU A 143 1.63 18.47 -6.83
CA LEU A 143 1.18 18.59 -5.44
C LEU A 143 1.16 17.24 -4.75
N GLY A 144 0.57 16.21 -5.39
CA GLY A 144 0.57 14.87 -4.83
C GLY A 144 1.97 14.30 -4.58
N LEU A 145 2.92 14.62 -5.44
CA LEU A 145 4.31 14.18 -5.32
C LEU A 145 5.09 14.95 -4.24
N LEU A 146 4.87 16.26 -4.10
CA LEU A 146 5.58 17.10 -3.11
C LEU A 146 5.19 16.80 -1.68
N VAL A 147 3.93 16.47 -1.42
CA VAL A 147 3.42 16.22 -0.07
C VAL A 147 3.56 14.77 0.39
N CYS A 148 3.94 13.86 -0.49
CA CYS A 148 3.94 12.43 -0.16
C CYS A 148 5.08 12.06 0.79
N THR A 149 4.80 11.10 1.67
CA THR A 149 5.83 10.41 2.45
C THR A 149 6.33 9.16 1.72
N HIS A 150 5.51 8.63 0.81
CA HIS A 150 5.82 7.45 0.00
C HIS A 150 5.20 7.57 -1.39
N LEU A 151 5.93 7.09 -2.39
CA LEU A 151 5.52 7.06 -3.79
C LEU A 151 5.59 5.64 -4.35
N ILE A 152 4.57 5.24 -5.08
CA ILE A 152 4.58 4.03 -5.91
C ILE A 152 4.17 4.37 -7.35
N ALA A 153 4.89 3.79 -8.32
CA ALA A 153 4.63 4.02 -9.74
C ALA A 153 4.17 2.72 -10.42
N PRO A 154 2.87 2.52 -10.67
CA PRO A 154 2.42 1.40 -11.52
C PRO A 154 2.87 1.61 -12.96
N ILE A 155 3.40 0.56 -13.59
CA ILE A 155 3.90 0.58 -14.97
C ILE A 155 3.34 -0.60 -15.76
N GLN A 156 3.20 -0.43 -17.09
CA GLN A 156 2.90 -1.54 -17.99
C GLN A 156 4.16 -2.06 -18.67
N LEU A 157 4.20 -3.36 -19.02
CA LEU A 157 5.34 -3.98 -19.70
C LEU A 157 5.24 -3.84 -21.23
N ASN A 158 4.89 -2.65 -21.73
CA ASN A 158 4.92 -2.33 -23.15
C ASN A 158 6.14 -1.44 -23.49
N LYS A 159 6.48 -1.33 -24.77
CA LYS A 159 7.67 -0.61 -25.22
C LYS A 159 7.68 0.85 -24.75
N GLU A 160 6.55 1.54 -24.93
CA GLU A 160 6.43 2.96 -24.57
C GLU A 160 6.56 3.19 -23.05
N ALA A 161 6.17 2.21 -22.24
CA ALA A 161 6.34 2.33 -20.78
C ALA A 161 7.79 2.14 -20.36
N ILE A 162 8.52 1.22 -21.00
CA ILE A 162 9.95 1.02 -20.75
C ILE A 162 10.76 2.24 -21.21
N ASP A 163 10.44 2.77 -22.38
CA ASP A 163 11.05 4.01 -22.89
C ASP A 163 10.73 5.21 -21.98
N GLY A 164 9.63 5.17 -21.22
CA GLY A 164 9.24 6.20 -20.26
C GLY A 164 9.81 6.05 -18.84
N ILE A 165 10.55 4.98 -18.54
CA ILE A 165 11.09 4.75 -17.19
C ILE A 165 12.08 5.85 -16.79
N SER A 166 12.88 6.36 -17.72
CA SER A 166 13.81 7.47 -17.46
C SER A 166 13.08 8.68 -16.88
N ARG A 167 11.90 9.02 -17.38
CA ARG A 167 11.09 10.11 -16.85
C ARG A 167 10.63 9.89 -15.42
N ILE A 168 10.31 8.66 -15.05
CA ILE A 168 9.97 8.33 -13.66
C ILE A 168 11.21 8.53 -12.78
N VAL A 169 12.37 8.07 -13.24
CA VAL A 169 13.64 8.24 -12.52
C VAL A 169 14.02 9.71 -12.36
N ASP A 170 13.94 10.48 -13.46
CA ASP A 170 14.21 11.91 -13.46
C ASP A 170 13.28 12.61 -12.48
N ARG A 171 11.99 12.27 -12.51
CA ARG A 171 10.99 12.84 -11.61
C ARG A 171 11.22 12.52 -10.15
N VAL A 172 11.60 11.28 -9.84
CA VAL A 172 11.99 10.86 -8.49
C VAL A 172 13.20 11.67 -8.00
N ASN A 173 14.20 11.89 -8.86
CA ASN A 173 15.39 12.67 -8.54
C ASN A 173 15.04 14.16 -8.31
N GLU A 174 14.22 14.76 -9.17
CA GLU A 174 13.76 16.15 -8.99
C GLU A 174 13.07 16.33 -7.63
N ILE A 175 12.15 15.42 -7.25
CA ILE A 175 11.46 15.52 -5.98
C ILE A 175 12.44 15.33 -4.80
N ALA A 176 13.44 14.46 -4.94
CA ALA A 176 14.45 14.25 -3.92
C ALA A 176 15.30 15.51 -3.64
N GLU A 177 15.45 16.40 -4.61
CA GLU A 177 16.12 17.70 -4.42
C GLU A 177 15.30 18.66 -3.53
N TYR A 178 13.97 18.60 -3.62
CA TYR A 178 13.06 19.42 -2.82
C TYR A 178 12.73 18.79 -1.44
N ASN A 179 12.77 17.47 -1.35
CA ASN A 179 12.43 16.74 -0.13
C ASN A 179 13.56 15.78 0.26
N SER A 180 14.39 16.20 1.21
CA SER A 180 15.55 15.43 1.67
C SER A 180 15.22 14.03 2.22
N ASN A 181 13.96 13.78 2.61
CA ASN A 181 13.50 12.47 3.05
C ASN A 181 13.07 11.56 1.88
N PHE A 182 12.97 12.09 0.68
CA PHE A 182 12.37 11.43 -0.47
C PHE A 182 13.13 10.22 -1.02
N PRO A 183 14.47 10.10 -0.99
CA PRO A 183 15.15 8.89 -1.48
C PRO A 183 14.65 7.60 -0.82
N ASN A 184 14.19 7.69 0.43
CA ASN A 184 13.60 6.57 1.16
C ASN A 184 12.07 6.45 0.96
N ALA A 185 11.46 7.41 0.26
CA ALA A 185 10.02 7.47 0.03
C ALA A 185 9.58 6.71 -1.23
N PHE A 186 10.46 6.53 -2.22
CA PHE A 186 10.12 5.78 -3.43
C PHE A 186 10.09 4.28 -3.14
N LEU A 187 8.88 3.73 -3.06
CA LEU A 187 8.66 2.30 -2.81
C LEU A 187 9.03 1.43 -4.01
N GLY A 188 9.02 2.01 -5.20
CA GLY A 188 9.42 1.36 -6.43
C GLY A 188 8.37 1.39 -7.53
N MET A 189 8.76 0.87 -8.69
CA MET A 189 7.85 0.62 -9.80
C MET A 189 7.14 -0.72 -9.61
N LEU A 190 5.84 -0.74 -9.93
CA LEU A 190 4.99 -1.93 -9.86
C LEU A 190 4.52 -2.32 -11.26
N PRO A 191 5.06 -3.38 -11.87
CA PRO A 191 4.53 -3.95 -13.11
C PRO A 191 3.04 -4.32 -12.95
N ASN A 192 2.18 -3.74 -13.79
CA ASN A 192 0.74 -3.91 -13.74
C ASN A 192 0.16 -4.30 -15.11
N ALA A 193 -1.01 -4.95 -15.09
CA ALA A 193 -1.70 -5.46 -16.26
C ALA A 193 -0.81 -6.39 -17.12
N ILE A 194 -0.02 -7.25 -16.46
CA ILE A 194 0.90 -8.17 -17.09
C ILE A 194 0.13 -9.25 -17.85
N GLU A 195 0.51 -9.45 -19.12
CA GLU A 195 -0.02 -10.49 -19.99
C GLU A 195 1.03 -11.58 -20.24
N SER A 196 0.58 -12.82 -20.37
CA SER A 196 1.47 -13.97 -20.63
C SER A 196 1.83 -14.07 -22.11
N ASN A 197 2.52 -13.07 -22.66
CA ASN A 197 3.03 -13.10 -24.02
C ASN A 197 4.56 -12.90 -24.06
N LYS A 198 5.21 -13.39 -25.14
CA LYS A 198 6.67 -13.37 -25.27
C LYS A 198 7.28 -11.97 -25.21
N PHE A 199 6.55 -10.96 -25.69
CA PHE A 199 7.02 -9.60 -25.73
C PHE A 199 7.10 -9.02 -24.30
N GLN A 200 6.05 -9.17 -23.50
CA GLN A 200 6.05 -8.72 -22.10
C GLN A 200 7.02 -9.52 -21.22
N GLN A 201 7.21 -10.82 -21.50
CA GLN A 201 8.23 -11.63 -20.82
C GLN A 201 9.64 -11.08 -21.06
N LYS A 202 9.97 -10.72 -22.31
CA LYS A 202 11.24 -10.08 -22.63
C LYS A 202 11.38 -8.74 -21.90
N ASN A 203 10.37 -7.90 -21.97
CA ASN A 203 10.38 -6.60 -21.32
C ASN A 203 10.50 -6.70 -19.79
N ALA A 204 9.91 -7.73 -19.17
CA ALA A 204 10.06 -7.99 -17.74
C ALA A 204 11.51 -8.38 -17.38
N ILE A 205 12.18 -9.18 -18.23
CA ILE A 205 13.59 -9.52 -18.05
C ILE A 205 14.47 -8.28 -18.18
N ASP A 206 14.29 -7.50 -19.24
CA ASP A 206 15.03 -6.26 -19.50
C ASP A 206 14.83 -5.25 -18.36
N LEU A 207 13.60 -5.10 -17.86
CA LEU A 207 13.26 -4.26 -16.72
C LEU A 207 13.99 -4.71 -15.44
N THR A 208 13.97 -6.01 -15.16
CA THR A 208 14.60 -6.56 -13.96
C THR A 208 16.13 -6.42 -14.02
N GLN A 209 16.72 -6.61 -15.18
CA GLN A 209 18.17 -6.49 -15.36
C GLN A 209 18.67 -5.04 -15.24
N ASN A 210 17.92 -4.08 -15.80
CA ASN A 210 18.36 -2.68 -15.85
C ASN A 210 17.86 -1.83 -14.67
N TYR A 211 16.70 -2.17 -14.10
CA TYR A 211 16.01 -1.37 -13.08
C TYR A 211 15.53 -2.21 -11.89
N GLY A 212 16.10 -3.39 -11.68
CA GLY A 212 15.65 -4.31 -10.62
C GLY A 212 15.62 -3.69 -9.22
N ALA A 213 16.60 -2.84 -8.91
CA ALA A 213 16.66 -2.12 -7.63
C ALA A 213 15.52 -1.09 -7.44
N MET A 214 14.84 -0.70 -8.53
CA MET A 214 13.71 0.23 -8.50
C MET A 214 12.35 -0.47 -8.56
N LEU A 215 12.33 -1.79 -8.60
CA LEU A 215 11.09 -2.56 -8.55
C LEU A 215 10.66 -2.79 -7.10
N ILE A 216 9.35 -2.72 -6.85
CA ILE A 216 8.83 -3.18 -5.56
C ILE A 216 8.99 -4.69 -5.47
N CYS A 217 9.67 -5.16 -4.41
CA CYS A 217 9.97 -6.56 -4.20
C CYS A 217 9.34 -7.10 -2.91
N GLU A 218 8.78 -8.29 -2.99
CA GLU A 218 8.36 -9.05 -1.82
C GLU A 218 9.61 -9.66 -1.15
N LYS A 219 9.76 -9.44 0.15
CA LYS A 219 10.65 -10.23 0.99
C LYS A 219 9.85 -11.37 1.60
N SER A 220 10.09 -12.57 1.16
CA SER A 220 9.40 -13.77 1.64
C SER A 220 10.37 -14.70 2.35
N TYR A 221 9.81 -15.50 3.26
CA TYR A 221 10.55 -16.47 4.05
C TYR A 221 9.91 -17.83 3.87
N GLY A 222 10.73 -18.85 3.69
CA GLY A 222 10.28 -20.23 3.62
C GLY A 222 11.16 -21.12 4.49
N PHE A 223 10.69 -22.29 4.82
CA PHE A 223 11.56 -23.29 5.45
C PHE A 223 12.51 -23.86 4.42
N ALA A 224 13.79 -23.96 4.76
CA ALA A 224 14.69 -24.84 4.02
C ALA A 224 14.11 -26.25 4.08
N ALA A 225 14.09 -26.95 2.96
CA ALA A 225 13.56 -28.31 2.90
C ALA A 225 14.63 -29.28 2.40
N SER A 226 14.70 -30.44 3.03
CA SER A 226 15.47 -31.61 2.60
C SER A 226 14.53 -32.77 2.30
N LYS A 227 14.99 -33.73 1.51
CA LYS A 227 14.24 -34.99 1.31
C LYS A 227 14.59 -35.95 2.45
N ASN A 228 13.57 -36.50 3.10
CA ASN A 228 13.73 -37.61 4.04
C ASN A 228 13.97 -38.93 3.27
N ASP A 229 14.19 -40.03 4.01
CA ASP A 229 14.44 -41.37 3.45
C ASP A 229 13.29 -41.89 2.56
N LYS A 230 12.10 -41.31 2.68
CA LYS A 230 10.92 -41.61 1.85
C LYS A 230 10.76 -40.67 0.66
N GLY A 231 11.74 -39.79 0.42
CA GLY A 231 11.72 -38.80 -0.66
C GLY A 231 10.77 -37.63 -0.43
N GLN A 232 10.15 -37.49 0.75
CA GLN A 232 9.26 -36.39 1.09
C GLN A 232 10.07 -35.17 1.54
N LEU A 233 9.61 -33.97 1.14
CA LEU A 233 10.20 -32.72 1.60
C LEU A 233 9.81 -32.47 3.06
N VAL A 234 10.82 -32.34 3.90
CA VAL A 234 10.68 -31.99 5.33
C VAL A 234 11.47 -30.74 5.65
N PRO A 235 11.00 -29.89 6.57
CA PRO A 235 11.76 -28.70 6.99
C PRO A 235 13.09 -29.11 7.63
N VAL A 236 14.15 -28.36 7.29
CA VAL A 236 15.46 -28.49 7.92
C VAL A 236 15.44 -27.82 9.28
N ILE A 237 15.95 -28.54 10.30
CA ILE A 237 16.12 -28.01 11.66
C ILE A 237 17.63 -27.96 11.94
N GLU A 238 18.15 -26.78 12.33
CA GLU A 238 19.52 -26.54 12.76
C GLU A 238 19.48 -25.93 14.16
N ASP A 239 20.26 -26.48 15.07
CA ASP A 239 20.33 -26.01 16.48
C ASP A 239 18.96 -25.91 17.17
N GLY A 240 18.04 -26.84 16.87
CA GLY A 240 16.68 -26.85 17.42
C GLY A 240 15.69 -25.87 16.79
N ASN A 241 16.14 -25.09 15.80
CA ASN A 241 15.30 -24.09 15.12
C ASN A 241 15.05 -24.47 13.65
N TYR A 242 13.90 -24.04 13.11
CA TYR A 242 13.64 -24.16 11.69
C TYR A 242 14.59 -23.26 10.90
N LYS A 243 15.32 -23.87 9.93
CA LYS A 243 16.15 -23.10 9.00
C LYS A 243 15.25 -22.36 8.02
N LEU A 244 15.32 -21.02 8.03
CA LEU A 244 14.59 -20.17 7.09
C LEU A 244 15.50 -19.81 5.90
N VAL A 245 14.88 -19.72 4.73
CA VAL A 245 15.48 -19.18 3.51
C VAL A 245 14.80 -17.86 3.19
N ASP A 246 15.59 -16.81 3.10
CA ASP A 246 15.13 -15.49 2.68
C ASP A 246 15.06 -15.48 1.14
N ARG A 247 13.97 -14.95 0.61
CA ARG A 247 13.74 -14.78 -0.84
C ARG A 247 13.28 -13.36 -1.09
N GLU A 248 13.81 -12.78 -2.13
CA GLU A 248 13.37 -11.50 -2.66
C GLU A 248 12.93 -11.70 -4.11
N SER A 249 11.74 -11.22 -4.45
CA SER A 249 11.22 -11.33 -5.82
C SER A 249 10.42 -10.11 -6.20
N PRO A 250 10.61 -9.58 -7.43
CA PRO A 250 9.77 -8.50 -7.94
C PRO A 250 8.29 -8.86 -7.91
N LEU A 251 7.48 -7.92 -7.48
CA LEU A 251 6.03 -8.03 -7.50
C LEU A 251 5.46 -7.51 -8.81
N GLY A 252 4.28 -8.00 -9.16
CA GLY A 252 3.54 -7.54 -10.32
C GLY A 252 2.11 -8.04 -10.30
N ILE A 253 1.24 -7.37 -11.02
CA ILE A 253 -0.20 -7.66 -11.10
C ILE A 253 -0.53 -8.10 -12.51
N LYS A 254 -1.06 -9.30 -12.65
CA LYS A 254 -1.51 -9.82 -13.95
C LYS A 254 -2.84 -9.20 -14.37
N ARG A 255 -3.01 -9.04 -15.68
CA ARG A 255 -4.27 -8.62 -16.24
C ARG A 255 -5.35 -9.69 -16.04
N ARG A 256 -6.49 -9.30 -15.46
CA ARG A 256 -7.64 -10.18 -15.21
C ARG A 256 -8.96 -9.41 -15.32
N THR A 257 -10.00 -10.06 -15.77
CA THR A 257 -11.35 -9.49 -15.91
C THR A 257 -11.91 -9.04 -14.56
N CYS A 258 -11.73 -9.83 -13.50
CA CYS A 258 -12.20 -9.49 -12.16
C CYS A 258 -11.60 -8.18 -11.61
N ILE A 259 -10.41 -7.76 -12.06
CA ILE A 259 -9.80 -6.48 -11.72
C ILE A 259 -10.60 -5.32 -12.34
N ALA A 260 -10.97 -5.43 -13.61
CA ALA A 260 -11.79 -4.42 -14.28
C ALA A 260 -13.21 -4.37 -13.69
N GLU A 261 -13.79 -5.52 -13.37
CA GLU A 261 -15.09 -5.64 -12.74
C GLU A 261 -15.11 -5.01 -11.34
N SER A 262 -14.12 -5.30 -10.48
CA SER A 262 -14.04 -4.72 -9.15
C SER A 262 -13.96 -3.19 -9.20
N GLN A 263 -13.25 -2.63 -10.18
CA GLN A 263 -13.18 -1.19 -10.37
C GLN A 263 -14.50 -0.60 -10.87
N ALA A 264 -15.14 -1.27 -11.83
CA ALA A 264 -16.41 -0.81 -12.40
C ALA A 264 -17.56 -0.83 -11.38
N PHE A 265 -17.56 -1.80 -10.48
CA PHE A 265 -18.59 -1.94 -9.45
C PHE A 265 -18.23 -1.28 -8.11
N GLY A 266 -17.07 -0.64 -8.00
CA GLY A 266 -16.63 -0.01 -6.76
C GLY A 266 -16.49 -0.97 -5.58
N THR A 267 -16.02 -2.21 -5.83
CA THR A 267 -15.92 -3.26 -4.82
C THR A 267 -14.47 -3.65 -4.54
N PRO A 268 -14.17 -4.09 -3.30
CA PRO A 268 -12.89 -4.72 -3.04
C PRO A 268 -12.68 -5.95 -3.92
N ILE A 269 -11.44 -6.16 -4.41
CA ILE A 269 -11.14 -7.27 -5.32
C ILE A 269 -11.46 -8.65 -4.73
N TRP A 270 -11.33 -8.83 -3.42
CA TRP A 270 -11.63 -10.11 -2.76
C TRP A 270 -13.11 -10.45 -2.70
N ASP A 271 -14.00 -9.50 -2.96
CA ASP A 271 -15.44 -9.69 -3.05
C ASP A 271 -15.91 -9.96 -4.49
N SER A 272 -15.00 -9.81 -5.48
CA SER A 272 -15.30 -10.07 -6.88
C SER A 272 -15.29 -11.57 -7.21
N PRO A 273 -16.19 -12.06 -8.09
CA PRO A 273 -16.16 -13.44 -8.56
C PRO A 273 -14.81 -13.80 -9.20
N ASN A 274 -14.36 -15.04 -9.01
CA ASN A 274 -13.12 -15.57 -9.60
C ASN A 274 -11.84 -14.75 -9.28
N SER A 275 -11.83 -14.04 -8.16
CA SER A 275 -10.74 -13.14 -7.78
C SER A 275 -9.63 -13.79 -6.96
N ALA A 276 -9.71 -15.05 -6.57
CA ALA A 276 -8.79 -15.69 -5.63
C ALA A 276 -7.31 -15.52 -6.00
N ASP A 277 -6.97 -15.73 -7.27
CA ASP A 277 -5.59 -15.55 -7.77
C ASP A 277 -5.17 -14.07 -7.80
N ALA A 278 -6.08 -13.19 -8.24
CA ALA A 278 -5.85 -11.76 -8.25
C ALA A 278 -5.63 -11.24 -6.82
N TRP A 279 -6.48 -11.67 -5.90
CA TRP A 279 -6.34 -11.32 -4.50
C TRP A 279 -5.04 -11.85 -3.88
N SER A 280 -4.63 -13.07 -4.23
CA SER A 280 -3.36 -13.63 -3.76
C SER A 280 -2.16 -12.80 -4.19
N GLU A 281 -2.15 -12.28 -5.42
CA GLU A 281 -1.10 -11.37 -5.92
C GLU A 281 -1.19 -9.98 -5.26
N LEU A 282 -2.37 -9.37 -5.28
CA LEU A 282 -2.57 -8.03 -4.74
C LEU A 282 -2.32 -7.93 -3.24
N ARG A 283 -2.70 -8.96 -2.48
CA ARG A 283 -2.44 -9.01 -1.04
C ARG A 283 -0.95 -8.94 -0.73
N LYS A 284 -0.08 -9.55 -1.53
CA LYS A 284 1.37 -9.46 -1.38
C LYS A 284 1.86 -8.04 -1.67
N VAL A 285 1.37 -7.44 -2.76
CA VAL A 285 1.66 -6.05 -3.11
C VAL A 285 1.25 -5.11 -1.98
N PHE A 286 0.02 -5.20 -1.53
CA PHE A 286 -0.52 -4.32 -0.49
C PHE A 286 0.18 -4.48 0.86
N PHE A 287 0.49 -5.73 1.23
CA PHE A 287 1.23 -5.98 2.46
C PHE A 287 2.65 -5.41 2.38
N THR A 288 3.33 -5.56 1.24
CA THR A 288 4.67 -5.00 1.02
C THR A 288 4.66 -3.47 1.07
N ILE A 289 3.66 -2.82 0.45
CA ILE A 289 3.46 -1.37 0.56
C ILE A 289 3.28 -0.98 2.04
N TYR A 290 2.36 -1.66 2.74
CA TYR A 290 2.07 -1.40 4.15
C TYR A 290 3.31 -1.50 5.05
N GLU A 291 4.13 -2.56 4.86
CA GLU A 291 5.39 -2.73 5.60
C GLU A 291 6.36 -1.59 5.35
N ASN A 292 6.60 -1.28 4.08
CA ASN A 292 7.58 -0.27 3.68
C ASN A 292 7.16 1.14 4.09
N MET A 293 5.87 1.38 4.29
CA MET A 293 5.37 2.65 4.80
C MET A 293 5.59 2.82 6.31
N HIS A 294 5.95 1.77 7.06
CA HIS A 294 6.13 1.82 8.52
C HIS A 294 4.95 2.51 9.24
N ILE A 295 3.72 2.09 8.91
CA ILE A 295 2.52 2.66 9.52
C ILE A 295 2.45 2.25 10.98
N THR A 296 2.52 3.24 11.89
CA THR A 296 2.45 3.02 13.32
C THR A 296 0.99 2.99 13.77
N ARG A 297 0.65 2.03 14.63
CA ARG A 297 -0.67 1.92 15.24
C ARG A 297 -0.58 2.16 16.74
N LEU A 298 -1.64 2.73 17.28
CA LEU A 298 -1.81 2.91 18.72
C LEU A 298 -2.45 1.69 19.39
N ASN A 299 -2.96 0.73 18.62
CA ASN A 299 -3.65 -0.44 19.16
C ASN A 299 -2.66 -1.44 19.76
N SER A 300 -3.04 -2.04 20.88
CA SER A 300 -2.26 -3.10 21.54
C SER A 300 -2.82 -4.48 21.22
N ALA A 301 -1.94 -5.48 21.17
CA ALA A 301 -2.36 -6.87 21.09
C ALA A 301 -3.15 -7.28 22.34
N SER A 302 -4.17 -8.13 22.19
CA SER A 302 -4.89 -8.70 23.31
C SER A 302 -3.99 -9.65 24.13
N ALA A 303 -4.36 -9.89 25.39
CA ALA A 303 -3.63 -10.84 26.26
C ALA A 303 -3.54 -12.23 25.62
N GLU A 304 -4.60 -12.69 24.94
CA GLU A 304 -4.63 -13.94 24.18
C GLU A 304 -3.63 -13.93 23.03
N GLN A 305 -3.60 -12.87 22.22
CA GLN A 305 -2.66 -12.70 21.10
C GLN A 305 -1.21 -12.67 21.59
N LEU A 306 -0.93 -11.98 22.70
CA LEU A 306 0.40 -11.97 23.33
C LEU A 306 0.82 -13.36 23.81
N SER A 307 -0.11 -14.13 24.40
CA SER A 307 0.12 -15.50 24.83
C SER A 307 0.48 -16.39 23.64
N ILE A 308 -0.25 -16.29 22.52
CA ILE A 308 0.03 -17.06 21.30
C ILE A 308 1.36 -16.65 20.67
N LEU A 309 1.74 -15.38 20.69
CA LEU A 309 3.06 -14.93 20.21
C LEU A 309 4.20 -15.53 21.05
N ASN A 310 4.05 -15.61 22.37
CA ASN A 310 5.02 -16.28 23.25
C ASN A 310 5.13 -17.78 22.94
N GLU A 311 4.01 -18.45 22.72
CA GLU A 311 3.98 -19.87 22.30
C GLU A 311 4.68 -20.05 20.93
N CYS A 312 4.44 -19.18 19.96
CA CYS A 312 5.14 -19.21 18.67
C CYS A 312 6.64 -19.03 18.84
N ALA A 313 7.08 -18.14 19.71
CA ALA A 313 8.50 -17.94 19.98
C ALA A 313 9.15 -19.19 20.61
N SER A 314 8.42 -19.90 21.46
CA SER A 314 8.85 -21.19 22.04
C SER A 314 8.92 -22.30 20.98
N LEU A 315 7.90 -22.39 20.10
CA LEU A 315 7.79 -23.46 19.09
C LEU A 315 8.77 -23.31 17.92
N TYR A 316 9.03 -22.08 17.50
CA TYR A 316 9.79 -21.78 16.26
C TYR A 316 11.15 -21.13 16.51
N GLY A 317 11.48 -20.82 17.78
CA GLY A 317 12.74 -20.16 18.19
C GLY A 317 12.64 -18.64 18.12
N LYS A 318 13.30 -17.98 19.09
CA LYS A 318 13.26 -16.53 19.33
C LYS A 318 13.59 -15.69 18.07
N ASN A 319 14.48 -16.16 17.22
CA ASN A 319 14.92 -15.44 16.03
C ASN A 319 14.04 -15.70 14.79
N SER A 320 13.39 -16.85 14.73
CA SER A 320 12.64 -17.32 13.55
C SER A 320 11.17 -16.98 13.62
N PHE A 321 10.56 -16.93 14.83
CA PHE A 321 9.11 -16.78 14.96
C PHE A 321 8.59 -15.48 14.36
N LYS A 322 9.32 -14.37 14.50
CA LYS A 322 8.92 -13.06 13.95
C LYS A 322 8.75 -13.12 12.43
N LYS A 323 9.73 -13.72 11.73
CA LYS A 323 9.70 -13.93 10.27
C LYS A 323 8.54 -14.83 9.87
N ILE A 324 8.30 -15.91 10.62
CA ILE A 324 7.21 -16.87 10.39
C ILE A 324 5.84 -16.19 10.58
N ILE A 325 5.65 -15.46 11.70
CA ILE A 325 4.40 -14.74 11.97
C ILE A 325 4.16 -13.67 10.91
N ARG A 326 5.18 -12.87 10.57
CA ARG A 326 5.07 -11.90 9.49
C ARG A 326 4.58 -12.53 8.19
N GLN A 327 5.20 -13.63 7.77
CA GLN A 327 4.82 -14.35 6.55
C GLN A 327 3.40 -14.93 6.64
N PHE A 328 3.01 -15.43 7.82
CA PHE A 328 1.66 -15.89 8.06
C PHE A 328 0.63 -14.75 7.96
N LEU A 329 0.89 -13.60 8.57
CA LEU A 329 0.01 -12.43 8.48
C LEU A 329 -0.15 -11.94 7.04
N MET A 330 0.93 -11.99 6.26
CA MET A 330 0.91 -11.63 4.84
C MET A 330 0.09 -12.62 4.01
N THR A 331 0.32 -13.91 4.17
CA THR A 331 -0.22 -14.94 3.26
C THR A 331 -1.50 -15.62 3.76
N GLY A 332 -1.74 -15.58 5.08
CA GLY A 332 -2.80 -16.36 5.73
C GLY A 332 -2.57 -17.89 5.67
N ASN A 333 -1.37 -18.32 5.27
CA ASN A 333 -1.06 -19.75 5.07
C ASN A 333 -0.75 -20.44 6.39
N ALA A 334 -1.72 -21.16 6.96
CA ALA A 334 -1.57 -21.89 8.22
C ALA A 334 -0.48 -23.00 8.19
N ARG A 335 -0.03 -23.43 7.00
CA ARG A 335 1.10 -24.36 6.87
C ARG A 335 2.43 -23.79 7.36
N LEU A 336 2.52 -22.46 7.50
CA LEU A 336 3.66 -21.78 8.12
C LEU A 336 3.70 -21.96 9.64
N LEU A 337 2.61 -22.43 10.24
CA LEU A 337 2.45 -22.64 11.68
C LEU A 337 2.19 -24.13 12.00
N PRO A 338 3.08 -25.07 11.60
CA PRO A 338 2.79 -26.51 11.57
C PRO A 338 2.55 -27.13 12.94
N ARG A 339 2.91 -26.44 14.02
CA ARG A 339 2.72 -26.91 15.41
C ARG A 339 1.68 -26.11 16.18
N LEU A 340 1.03 -25.15 15.54
CA LEU A 340 -0.02 -24.35 16.16
C LEU A 340 -1.40 -24.88 15.78
N SER A 341 -2.34 -24.89 16.73
CA SER A 341 -3.72 -25.28 16.42
C SER A 341 -4.37 -24.29 15.45
N LEU A 342 -5.36 -24.77 14.67
CA LEU A 342 -6.10 -23.93 13.73
C LEU A 342 -6.80 -22.75 14.42
N GLU A 343 -7.33 -22.97 15.63
CA GLU A 343 -7.97 -21.95 16.45
C GLU A 343 -7.01 -20.82 16.78
N LYS A 344 -5.81 -21.14 17.28
CA LYS A 344 -4.76 -20.17 17.58
C LYS A 344 -4.25 -19.46 16.33
N ALA A 345 -4.12 -20.17 15.21
CA ALA A 345 -3.77 -19.57 13.93
C ALA A 345 -4.85 -18.56 13.47
N ASN A 346 -6.13 -18.85 13.70
CA ASN A 346 -7.21 -17.91 13.40
C ASN A 346 -7.17 -16.68 14.31
N ALA A 347 -6.93 -16.85 15.61
CA ALA A 347 -6.76 -15.71 16.54
C ALA A 347 -5.58 -14.80 16.15
N LEU A 348 -4.49 -15.37 15.60
CA LEU A 348 -3.38 -14.59 15.07
C LEU A 348 -3.70 -13.84 13.77
N ARG A 349 -4.68 -14.26 12.96
CA ARG A 349 -5.04 -13.55 11.72
C ARG A 349 -5.46 -12.12 11.98
N ASP A 350 -6.16 -11.86 13.07
CA ASP A 350 -6.62 -10.53 13.42
C ASP A 350 -5.53 -9.69 14.09
N LEU A 351 -4.37 -10.28 14.39
CA LEU A 351 -3.24 -9.56 14.96
C LEU A 351 -2.81 -8.37 14.09
N LYS A 352 -2.89 -8.51 12.76
CA LYS A 352 -2.60 -7.41 11.81
C LYS A 352 -3.48 -6.17 12.00
N LYS A 353 -4.68 -6.32 12.59
CA LYS A 353 -5.59 -5.21 12.92
C LYS A 353 -5.27 -4.57 14.28
N SER A 354 -4.51 -5.26 15.12
CA SER A 354 -4.27 -4.88 16.51
C SER A 354 -2.88 -4.34 16.77
N ILE A 355 -1.87 -4.68 15.94
CA ILE A 355 -0.48 -4.28 16.14
C ILE A 355 0.15 -3.78 14.85
N SER A 356 1.17 -2.92 14.99
CA SER A 356 2.08 -2.57 13.90
C SER A 356 3.11 -3.67 13.68
N LEU A 357 3.71 -3.71 12.48
CA LEU A 357 4.86 -4.59 12.23
C LEU A 357 6.08 -4.21 13.06
N ASP A 358 6.22 -2.93 13.40
CA ASP A 358 7.26 -2.45 14.33
C ASP A 358 7.07 -3.03 15.73
N PHE A 359 5.82 -3.18 16.20
CA PHE A 359 5.53 -3.90 17.44
C PHE A 359 6.04 -5.35 17.36
N LEU A 360 5.71 -6.07 16.29
CA LEU A 360 6.18 -7.45 16.11
C LEU A 360 7.72 -7.52 16.04
N ALA A 361 8.35 -6.58 15.34
CA ALA A 361 9.81 -6.50 15.23
C ALA A 361 10.48 -6.30 16.60
N ASN A 362 9.89 -5.47 17.46
CA ASN A 362 10.40 -5.14 18.78
C ASN A 362 9.88 -6.04 19.91
N PHE A 363 8.92 -6.92 19.62
CA PHE A 363 8.35 -7.82 20.62
C PHE A 363 9.40 -8.73 21.23
N THR A 364 9.51 -8.70 22.56
CA THR A 364 10.40 -9.57 23.33
C THR A 364 9.55 -10.65 24.01
N PRO A 365 9.72 -11.94 23.64
CA PRO A 365 8.97 -13.02 24.26
C PRO A 365 9.32 -13.15 25.76
N SER A 366 8.29 -13.37 26.55
CA SER A 366 8.41 -13.71 27.98
C SER A 366 8.65 -15.23 28.12
N ILE A 367 9.85 -15.72 27.73
CA ILE A 367 10.23 -17.13 27.79
C ILE A 367 11.33 -17.31 28.80
#